data_d5d20b40882ef9ccd038c5c03da2fb74
#
_entry.id   d5d20b40882ef9ccd038c5c03da2fb74
#
_cell.length_a   1.000
_cell.length_b   1.000
_cell.length_c   1.000
_cell.angle_alpha   90.00
_cell.angle_beta   90.00
_cell.angle_gamma   90.00
#
_symmetry.space_group_name_H-M   'P 1'
#
loop_
_entity.id
_entity.type
_entity.pdbx_description
1 polymer ?
#
loop_
_entity_poly.entity_id
_entity_poly.type
_entity_poly.pdbx_seq_one_letter_code
_entity_poly.pdbx_strand_id
1 'polypeptide(L)'
;MPVVSISLPEELLESVDSFAEEQGYTGRSEVFRQSVRGLLGEFDESELRGRELMGTVTVLFEYGSSGVENEVTHLRHEYESLIVSNVHGHVGERYCMELFVIEGSLEDVSEVVSSVRTVDGVLTVDYSLQPIDDVGGIASPS
;
A
#
# COMPACT_ATOMS: atom_id res chain seq x y z
N MET A 1 -12.03 20.83 -20.49
CA MET A 1 -11.08 19.92 -19.85
C MET A 1 -9.79 20.66 -19.53
N PRO A 2 -9.45 20.79 -18.28
CA PRO A 2 -8.19 21.45 -17.92
C PRO A 2 -6.97 20.67 -18.45
N VAL A 3 -5.90 21.40 -18.71
CA VAL A 3 -4.64 20.82 -19.18
C VAL A 3 -3.58 21.05 -18.08
N VAL A 4 -2.85 20.01 -17.75
CA VAL A 4 -1.79 20.03 -16.74
C VAL A 4 -0.49 19.58 -17.42
N SER A 5 0.60 20.29 -17.10
CA SER A 5 1.92 19.91 -17.58
C SER A 5 2.75 19.42 -16.41
N ILE A 6 3.44 18.30 -16.60
CA ILE A 6 4.34 17.74 -15.61
C ILE A 6 5.69 17.42 -16.25
N SER A 7 6.75 17.49 -15.46
CA SER A 7 8.08 17.12 -15.89
C SER A 7 8.41 15.73 -15.40
N LEU A 8 8.95 14.90 -16.25
CA LEU A 8 9.32 13.51 -15.94
C LEU A 8 10.76 13.25 -16.38
N PRO A 9 11.46 12.35 -15.69
CA PRO A 9 12.72 11.83 -16.21
C PRO A 9 12.47 11.17 -17.56
N GLU A 10 13.42 11.34 -18.48
CA GLU A 10 13.31 10.80 -19.84
C GLU A 10 13.08 9.28 -19.84
N GLU A 11 13.79 8.55 -18.97
CA GLU A 11 13.64 7.11 -18.85
C GLU A 11 12.21 6.70 -18.44
N LEU A 12 11.59 7.45 -17.56
CA LEU A 12 10.22 7.18 -17.15
C LEU A 12 9.26 7.42 -18.31
N LEU A 13 9.46 8.48 -19.06
CA LEU A 13 8.62 8.79 -20.21
C LEU A 13 8.72 7.69 -21.27
N GLU A 14 9.91 7.20 -21.54
CA GLU A 14 10.13 6.08 -22.45
C GLU A 14 9.39 4.82 -21.96
N SER A 15 9.42 4.58 -20.67
CA SER A 15 8.69 3.45 -20.07
C SER A 15 7.18 3.60 -20.25
N VAL A 16 6.67 4.82 -20.12
CA VAL A 16 5.24 5.10 -20.33
C VAL A 16 4.88 4.82 -21.80
N ASP A 17 5.70 5.27 -22.73
CA ASP A 17 5.44 5.07 -24.16
C ASP A 17 5.44 3.59 -24.52
N SER A 18 6.42 2.83 -24.03
CA SER A 18 6.50 1.40 -24.25
C SER A 18 5.32 0.66 -23.65
N PHE A 19 4.93 1.02 -22.44
CA PHE A 19 3.78 0.43 -21.78
C PHE A 19 2.49 0.69 -22.55
N ALA A 20 2.31 1.92 -23.03
CA ALA A 20 1.13 2.28 -23.80
C ALA A 20 1.02 1.42 -25.07
N GLU A 21 2.12 1.25 -25.78
CA GLU A 21 2.16 0.44 -26.99
C GLU A 21 1.91 -1.04 -26.72
N GLU A 22 2.58 -1.59 -25.71
CA GLU A 22 2.45 -3.01 -25.36
C GLU A 22 1.06 -3.37 -24.84
N GLN A 23 0.43 -2.48 -24.10
CA GLN A 23 -0.86 -2.75 -23.44
C GLN A 23 -2.06 -2.22 -24.22
N GLY A 24 -1.85 -1.62 -25.39
CA GLY A 24 -2.93 -1.17 -26.24
C GLY A 24 -3.61 0.12 -25.83
N TYR A 25 -2.94 0.94 -25.04
CA TYR A 25 -3.45 2.28 -24.72
C TYR A 25 -3.29 3.22 -25.90
N THR A 26 -4.15 4.22 -26.00
CA THR A 26 -4.12 5.16 -27.11
C THR A 26 -2.95 6.13 -27.08
N GLY A 27 -2.34 6.30 -25.90
CA GLY A 27 -1.18 7.17 -25.74
C GLY A 27 -0.89 7.51 -24.31
N ARG A 28 0.03 8.45 -24.12
CA ARG A 28 0.49 8.90 -22.80
C ARG A 28 -0.63 9.39 -21.91
N SER A 29 -1.50 10.21 -22.44
CA SER A 29 -2.58 10.81 -21.65
C SER A 29 -3.48 9.77 -21.04
N GLU A 30 -3.78 8.71 -21.79
CA GLU A 30 -4.61 7.62 -21.27
C GLU A 30 -3.90 6.84 -20.16
N VAL A 31 -2.59 6.56 -20.35
CA VAL A 31 -1.80 5.88 -19.31
C VAL A 31 -1.80 6.71 -18.02
N PHE A 32 -1.56 8.01 -18.14
CA PHE A 32 -1.55 8.89 -16.97
C PHE A 32 -2.91 8.97 -16.31
N ARG A 33 -3.98 9.10 -17.09
CA ARG A 33 -5.33 9.14 -16.49
C ARG A 33 -5.67 7.84 -15.75
N GLN A 34 -5.34 6.70 -16.34
CA GLN A 34 -5.58 5.42 -15.70
C GLN A 34 -4.71 5.23 -14.45
N SER A 35 -3.46 5.69 -14.51
CA SER A 35 -2.56 5.63 -13.35
C SER A 35 -3.08 6.46 -12.18
N VAL A 36 -3.53 7.69 -12.48
CA VAL A 36 -4.07 8.56 -11.44
C VAL A 36 -5.36 8.01 -10.87
N ARG A 37 -6.26 7.52 -11.73
CA ARG A 37 -7.51 6.90 -11.25
C ARG A 37 -7.24 5.66 -10.40
N GLY A 38 -6.27 4.84 -10.81
CA GLY A 38 -5.88 3.67 -10.06
C GLY A 38 -5.33 4.02 -8.69
N LEU A 39 -4.43 4.99 -8.65
CA LEU A 39 -3.83 5.43 -7.39
C LEU A 39 -4.87 6.05 -6.46
N LEU A 40 -5.72 6.93 -6.97
CA LEU A 40 -6.78 7.53 -6.18
C LEU A 40 -7.80 6.49 -5.71
N GLY A 41 -8.06 5.49 -6.54
CA GLY A 41 -8.97 4.40 -6.19
C GLY A 41 -8.48 3.56 -5.02
N GLU A 42 -7.17 3.39 -4.90
CA GLU A 42 -6.57 2.68 -3.75
C GLU A 42 -6.85 3.42 -2.43
N PHE A 43 -7.03 4.72 -2.50
CA PHE A 43 -7.27 5.57 -1.35
C PHE A 43 -8.70 6.11 -1.31
N ASP A 44 -9.63 5.43 -1.97
CA ASP A 44 -11.02 5.90 -2.02
C ASP A 44 -11.69 5.69 -0.67
N GLU A 45 -11.62 6.72 0.16
CA GLU A 45 -12.20 6.73 1.48
C GLU A 45 -13.72 6.57 1.46
N SER A 46 -14.38 7.00 0.38
CA SER A 46 -15.83 6.92 0.30
C SER A 46 -16.34 5.49 0.23
N GLU A 47 -15.55 4.58 -0.36
CA GLU A 47 -15.91 3.17 -0.45
C GLU A 47 -15.49 2.38 0.79
N LEU A 48 -14.47 2.85 1.51
CA LEU A 48 -13.89 2.14 2.64
C LEU A 48 -14.38 2.66 3.99
N ARG A 49 -14.85 3.88 4.03
CA ARG A 49 -15.28 4.53 5.27
C ARG A 49 -16.51 3.85 5.86
N GLY A 50 -16.47 3.65 7.17
CA GLY A 50 -17.60 3.06 7.90
C GLY A 50 -17.73 1.54 7.72
N ARG A 51 -16.77 0.91 7.06
CA ARG A 51 -16.80 -0.53 6.80
C ARG A 51 -15.70 -1.23 7.57
N GLU A 52 -15.90 -2.51 7.79
CA GLU A 52 -14.87 -3.35 8.39
C GLU A 52 -13.94 -3.81 7.29
N LEU A 53 -12.64 -3.58 7.48
CA LEU A 53 -11.62 -3.85 6.48
C LEU A 53 -10.66 -4.92 6.93
N MET A 54 -10.10 -5.61 5.96
CA MET A 54 -9.00 -6.53 6.14
C MET A 54 -7.95 -6.23 5.08
N GLY A 55 -6.71 -6.40 5.42
CA GLY A 55 -5.67 -6.19 4.43
C GLY A 55 -4.29 -6.52 4.94
N THR A 56 -3.32 -6.12 4.15
CA THR A 56 -1.92 -6.33 4.45
C THR A 56 -1.18 -5.01 4.41
N VAL A 57 -0.20 -4.88 5.31
CA VAL A 57 0.73 -3.75 5.31
C VAL A 57 2.13 -4.36 5.21
N THR A 58 2.86 -3.96 4.18
CA THR A 58 4.21 -4.48 3.92
C THR A 58 5.22 -3.38 4.15
N VAL A 59 6.20 -3.65 5.01
CA VAL A 59 7.22 -2.69 5.42
C VAL A 59 8.58 -3.23 5.02
N LEU A 60 9.37 -2.41 4.33
CA LEU A 60 10.72 -2.78 3.93
C LEU A 60 11.73 -1.87 4.63
N PHE A 61 12.77 -2.44 5.22
CA PHE A 61 13.85 -1.70 5.84
C PHE A 61 15.17 -2.46 5.70
N GLU A 62 16.29 -1.81 5.99
CA GLU A 62 17.60 -2.46 5.85
C GLU A 62 17.89 -3.39 7.02
N TYR A 63 18.42 -4.55 6.70
CA TYR A 63 18.87 -5.52 7.69
C TYR A 63 20.02 -4.94 8.51
N GLY A 64 19.99 -5.19 9.80
CA GLY A 64 21.01 -4.68 10.70
C GLY A 64 20.74 -3.30 11.27
N SER A 65 19.66 -2.66 10.85
CA SER A 65 19.21 -1.39 11.44
C SER A 65 18.45 -1.69 12.72
N SER A 66 19.16 -1.92 13.81
CA SER A 66 18.55 -2.35 15.08
C SER A 66 17.46 -1.42 15.61
N GLY A 67 17.62 -0.12 15.40
CA GLY A 67 16.63 0.85 15.82
C GLY A 67 15.31 0.68 15.10
N VAL A 68 15.35 0.46 13.79
CA VAL A 68 14.16 0.26 12.96
C VAL A 68 13.41 -1.00 13.38
N GLU A 69 14.14 -2.09 13.53
CA GLU A 69 13.55 -3.38 13.90
C GLU A 69 12.87 -3.30 15.26
N ASN A 70 13.49 -2.63 16.22
CA ASN A 70 12.91 -2.44 17.55
C ASN A 70 11.66 -1.58 17.49
N GLU A 71 11.66 -0.51 16.72
CA GLU A 71 10.49 0.36 16.58
C GLU A 71 9.34 -0.34 15.87
N VAL A 72 9.61 -1.11 14.84
CA VAL A 72 8.59 -1.89 14.14
C VAL A 72 7.98 -2.93 15.09
N THR A 73 8.80 -3.59 15.88
CA THR A 73 8.35 -4.54 16.89
C THR A 73 7.48 -3.86 17.95
N HIS A 74 7.89 -2.67 18.37
CA HIS A 74 7.11 -1.87 19.33
C HIS A 74 5.74 -1.51 18.77
N LEU A 75 5.68 -1.07 17.51
CA LEU A 75 4.41 -0.77 16.86
C LEU A 75 3.51 -2.00 16.75
N ARG A 76 4.10 -3.15 16.46
CA ARG A 76 3.34 -4.40 16.42
C ARG A 76 2.66 -4.68 17.76
N HIS A 77 3.35 -4.44 18.85
CA HIS A 77 2.77 -4.60 20.19
C HIS A 77 1.72 -3.55 20.50
N GLU A 78 1.98 -2.32 20.12
CA GLU A 78 1.05 -1.20 20.33
C GLU A 78 -0.29 -1.44 19.64
N TYR A 79 -0.25 -1.99 18.43
CA TYR A 79 -1.44 -2.23 17.62
C TYR A 79 -1.84 -3.71 17.58
N GLU A 80 -1.49 -4.49 18.59
CA GLU A 80 -1.76 -5.92 18.58
C GLU A 80 -3.23 -6.29 18.46
N SER A 81 -4.13 -5.40 18.88
CA SER A 81 -5.57 -5.63 18.74
C SER A 81 -6.04 -5.56 17.29
N LEU A 82 -5.29 -4.89 16.43
CA LEU A 82 -5.61 -4.75 15.01
C LEU A 82 -4.84 -5.73 14.14
N ILE A 83 -3.67 -6.16 14.60
CA ILE A 83 -2.78 -7.03 13.83
C ILE A 83 -3.13 -8.49 14.11
N VAL A 84 -3.69 -9.15 13.10
CA VAL A 84 -4.13 -10.55 13.20
C VAL A 84 -2.93 -11.49 13.14
N SER A 85 -1.94 -11.16 12.31
CA SER A 85 -0.78 -12.01 12.07
C SER A 85 0.33 -11.16 11.50
N ASN A 86 1.55 -11.64 11.60
CA ASN A 86 2.68 -10.99 10.96
C ASN A 86 3.69 -12.02 10.48
N VAL A 87 4.40 -11.66 9.41
CA VAL A 87 5.48 -12.46 8.85
C VAL A 87 6.69 -11.56 8.74
N HIS A 88 7.83 -12.07 9.20
CA HIS A 88 9.10 -11.38 9.09
C HIS A 88 10.02 -12.22 8.21
N GLY A 89 10.66 -11.58 7.26
CA GLY A 89 11.56 -12.26 6.36
C GLY A 89 12.73 -11.39 5.94
N HIS A 90 13.80 -12.04 5.51
CA HIS A 90 14.95 -11.36 4.94
C HIS A 90 14.86 -11.45 3.42
N VAL A 91 15.03 -10.32 2.75
CA VAL A 91 14.99 -10.24 1.31
C VAL A 91 16.42 -9.99 0.83
N GLY A 92 17.05 -11.03 0.31
CA GLY A 92 18.47 -10.98 -0.01
C GLY A 92 19.30 -10.88 1.27
N GLU A 93 20.49 -10.30 1.17
CA GLU A 93 21.37 -10.12 2.31
C GLU A 93 21.25 -8.75 2.97
N ARG A 94 20.45 -7.87 2.38
CA ARG A 94 20.45 -6.45 2.72
C ARG A 94 19.18 -5.96 3.37
N TYR A 95 18.05 -6.58 3.08
CA TYR A 95 16.77 -6.05 3.48
C TYR A 95 15.98 -6.97 4.38
N CYS A 96 15.17 -6.36 5.22
CA CYS A 96 14.15 -7.05 6.00
C CYS A 96 12.78 -6.60 5.52
N MET A 97 11.87 -7.55 5.48
CA MET A 97 10.48 -7.27 5.15
C MET A 97 9.60 -7.74 6.30
N GLU A 98 8.72 -6.86 6.74
CA GLU A 98 7.71 -7.19 7.74
C GLU A 98 6.35 -7.05 7.07
N LEU A 99 5.52 -8.08 7.16
CA LEU A 99 4.19 -8.05 6.61
C LEU A 99 3.19 -8.25 7.74
N PHE A 100 2.27 -7.30 7.88
CA PHE A 100 1.19 -7.40 8.86
C PHE A 100 -0.12 -7.71 8.15
N VAL A 101 -0.85 -8.69 8.68
CA VAL A 101 -2.24 -8.90 8.32
C VAL A 101 -3.06 -8.13 9.33
N ILE A 102 -3.89 -7.23 8.87
CA ILE A 102 -4.56 -6.26 9.72
C ILE A 102 -6.07 -6.27 9.49
N GLU A 103 -6.82 -6.03 10.54
CA GLU A 103 -8.27 -5.96 10.51
C GLU A 103 -8.72 -4.76 11.34
N GLY A 104 -9.59 -3.93 10.80
CA GLY A 104 -10.10 -2.77 11.50
C GLY A 104 -10.80 -1.79 10.58
N SER A 105 -11.14 -0.63 11.11
CA SER A 105 -11.72 0.45 10.34
C SER A 105 -10.65 1.14 9.50
N LEU A 106 -11.08 1.98 8.56
CA LEU A 106 -10.13 2.77 7.77
C LEU A 106 -9.28 3.66 8.67
N GLU A 107 -9.86 4.26 9.68
CA GLU A 107 -9.14 5.12 10.63
C GLU A 107 -8.08 4.33 11.39
N ASP A 108 -8.42 3.12 11.84
CA ASP A 108 -7.48 2.26 12.55
C ASP A 108 -6.29 1.88 11.67
N VAL A 109 -6.57 1.45 10.45
CA VAL A 109 -5.52 1.04 9.50
C VAL A 109 -4.66 2.23 9.12
N SER A 110 -5.27 3.37 8.86
CA SER A 110 -4.54 4.60 8.52
C SER A 110 -3.59 5.02 9.63
N GLU A 111 -4.00 4.86 10.87
CA GLU A 111 -3.16 5.16 12.02
C GLU A 111 -1.92 4.27 12.06
N VAL A 112 -2.11 2.96 11.84
CA VAL A 112 -0.99 2.02 11.79
C VAL A 112 -0.03 2.36 10.66
N VAL A 113 -0.56 2.59 9.46
CA VAL A 113 0.25 2.92 8.29
C VAL A 113 1.04 4.21 8.51
N SER A 114 0.38 5.24 9.04
CA SER A 114 1.04 6.51 9.34
C SER A 114 2.15 6.34 10.37
N SER A 115 1.89 5.56 11.42
CA SER A 115 2.88 5.31 12.46
C SER A 115 4.10 4.59 11.92
N VAL A 116 3.90 3.62 11.04
CA VAL A 116 5.02 2.90 10.42
C VAL A 116 5.82 3.84 9.52
N ARG A 117 5.15 4.69 8.75
CA ARG A 117 5.83 5.64 7.86
C ARG A 117 6.70 6.64 8.59
N THR A 118 6.40 6.94 9.85
CA THR A 118 7.20 7.88 10.63
C THR A 118 8.44 7.24 11.24
N VAL A 119 8.59 5.93 11.17
CA VAL A 119 9.76 5.25 11.69
C VAL A 119 10.97 5.56 10.82
N ASP A 120 12.00 6.14 11.43
CA ASP A 120 13.23 6.48 10.75
C ASP A 120 13.92 5.20 10.29
N GLY A 121 14.27 5.14 9.00
CA GLY A 121 14.92 3.96 8.43
C GLY A 121 13.99 3.03 7.67
N VAL A 122 12.69 3.24 7.74
CA VAL A 122 11.75 2.50 6.89
C VAL A 122 11.90 2.99 5.45
N LEU A 123 12.09 2.09 4.53
CA LEU A 123 12.31 2.41 3.11
C LEU A 123 11.01 2.54 2.35
N THR A 124 10.13 1.56 2.48
CA THR A 124 8.83 1.58 1.82
C THR A 124 7.75 1.02 2.73
N VAL A 125 6.53 1.52 2.56
CA VAL A 125 5.33 0.98 3.20
C VAL A 125 4.26 0.88 2.12
N ASP A 126 3.79 -0.32 1.88
CA ASP A 126 2.71 -0.59 0.94
C ASP A 126 1.57 -1.25 1.66
N TYR A 127 0.35 -0.99 1.23
CA TYR A 127 -0.78 -1.66 1.83
C TYR A 127 -1.88 -1.92 0.80
N SER A 128 -2.69 -2.93 1.10
CA SER A 128 -3.82 -3.32 0.29
C SER A 128 -4.98 -3.66 1.22
N LEU A 129 -6.13 -3.05 0.99
CA LEU A 129 -7.30 -3.19 1.85
C LEU A 129 -8.51 -3.64 1.05
N GLN A 130 -9.38 -4.40 1.69
CA GLN A 130 -10.65 -4.77 1.11
C GLN A 130 -11.71 -4.89 2.20
N PRO A 131 -12.97 -4.55 1.90
CA PRO A 131 -14.05 -4.72 2.87
C PRO A 131 -14.33 -6.19 3.13
N ILE A 132 -14.45 -6.55 4.39
CA ILE A 132 -14.79 -7.93 4.79
C ILE A 132 -16.27 -8.19 4.57
N ASP A 133 -17.10 -7.21 4.81
CA ASP A 133 -18.54 -7.32 4.64
C ASP A 133 -18.93 -7.64 3.19
N ASP A 134 -18.21 -7.09 2.21
CA ASP A 134 -18.42 -7.42 0.80
C ASP A 134 -18.08 -8.88 0.52
N VAL A 135 -16.94 -9.34 1.06
CA VAL A 135 -16.52 -10.73 0.89
C VAL A 135 -17.55 -11.67 1.51
N GLY A 136 -18.03 -11.31 2.71
CA GLY A 136 -19.08 -12.05 3.38
C GLY A 136 -20.38 -12.08 2.59
N GLY A 137 -20.77 -10.93 2.01
CA GLY A 137 -21.96 -10.84 1.19
C GLY A 137 -21.87 -11.66 -0.10
N ILE A 138 -20.71 -11.70 -0.71
CA ILE A 138 -20.47 -12.49 -1.91
C ILE A 138 -20.42 -13.99 -1.57
N ALA A 139 -19.79 -14.32 -0.47
CA ALA A 139 -19.63 -15.71 -0.04
C ALA A 139 -20.92 -16.31 0.51
N SER A 140 -21.89 -15.49 0.84
CA SER A 140 -23.15 -15.92 1.42
C SER A 140 -24.26 -15.86 0.36
N PRO A 141 -24.47 -16.92 -0.38
CA PRO A 141 -25.55 -16.98 -1.36
C PRO A 141 -26.85 -17.18 -0.61
N SER A 142 -27.47 -16.16 -0.27
CA SER A 142 -28.74 -16.27 0.43
C SER A 142 -29.90 -16.08 -0.51
#